data_4f6eeebb0efd360a6571d532d3705c88
#
_entry.id   4f6eeebb0efd360a6571d532d3705c88
#
_cell.length_a   1.000
_cell.length_b   1.000
_cell.length_c   1.000
_cell.angle_alpha   90.00
_cell.angle_beta   90.00
_cell.angle_gamma   90.00
#
_symmetry.space_group_name_H-M   'P 1'
#
loop_
_entity.id
_entity.type
_entity.pdbx_description
1 polymer ?
#
loop_
_entity_poly.entity_id
_entity_poly.type
_entity_poly.pdbx_seq_one_letter_code
_entity_poly.pdbx_strand_id
1 'polypeptide(L)'
;YKRQENEFTQFYFMKKYILDLVVTQNIKLHANYVLIKLTHANPLPEMLPGQFAEIRIDGSNTTFLRRPISINYVDKTTNEVWFLVQLVGDGTRKLATVKQGDIVNVVMPLGNGFTMPRNVTKVKPLLVGGGVGTAPMLMLGAELVKMGCTPAFLLGARSSKDLLQLENFEKLGEVYTTTEDGSMGEKGYVTQHSVLHTDRFDMIYTCGPKPMMVSVAKYAKAHGIECEVSLENRMACGVGACLCCVENTDEGHLCVCKEGPVFNIKKLLWQI
;
A
#
# COMPACT_ATOMS: atom_id res chain seq x y z
N TYR A 1 -42.25 13.77 -17.31
CA TYR A 1 -40.83 14.15 -16.99
C TYR A 1 -40.40 13.43 -15.72
N LYS A 2 -39.74 12.25 -15.86
CA LYS A 2 -39.06 11.57 -14.75
C LYS A 2 -37.66 12.18 -14.67
N ARG A 3 -37.38 12.86 -13.59
CA ARG A 3 -36.01 13.26 -13.21
C ARG A 3 -35.21 11.96 -12.97
N GLN A 4 -34.20 11.72 -13.79
CA GLN A 4 -33.14 10.80 -13.46
C GLN A 4 -32.39 11.40 -12.26
N GLU A 5 -32.46 10.72 -11.13
CA GLU A 5 -31.58 10.98 -9.99
C GLU A 5 -30.15 10.64 -10.42
N ASN A 6 -29.39 11.66 -10.74
CA ASN A 6 -27.93 11.53 -10.87
C ASN A 6 -27.38 11.13 -9.50
N GLU A 7 -26.89 9.91 -9.39
CA GLU A 7 -26.03 9.49 -8.29
C GLU A 7 -24.80 10.41 -8.28
N PHE A 8 -24.87 11.47 -7.51
CA PHE A 8 -23.68 12.24 -7.14
C PHE A 8 -22.76 11.30 -6.37
N THR A 9 -21.68 10.88 -7.00
CA THR A 9 -20.55 10.31 -6.31
C THR A 9 -20.06 11.38 -5.34
N GLN A 10 -20.41 11.24 -4.09
CA GLN A 10 -20.03 12.16 -3.04
C GLN A 10 -18.51 12.03 -2.88
N PHE A 11 -17.75 12.90 -3.53
CA PHE A 11 -16.32 13.06 -3.27
C PHE A 11 -16.18 13.54 -1.83
N TYR A 12 -16.05 12.62 -0.90
CA TYR A 12 -15.58 12.92 0.43
C TYR A 12 -14.15 13.44 0.29
N PHE A 13 -13.97 14.75 0.33
CA PHE A 13 -12.68 15.35 0.58
C PHE A 13 -12.23 14.89 1.97
N MET A 14 -11.51 13.78 2.04
CA MET A 14 -10.96 13.33 3.29
C MET A 14 -10.05 14.42 3.84
N LYS A 15 -10.37 14.85 5.06
CA LYS A 15 -9.61 15.88 5.76
C LYS A 15 -8.20 15.35 6.01
N LYS A 16 -7.21 16.17 5.70
CA LYS A 16 -5.79 15.89 5.95
C LYS A 16 -5.38 16.55 7.25
N TYR A 17 -4.54 15.86 8.01
CA TYR A 17 -4.12 16.34 9.32
C TYR A 17 -2.59 16.39 9.38
N ILE A 18 -2.08 17.35 10.15
CA ILE A 18 -0.69 17.39 10.60
C ILE A 18 -0.73 16.98 12.06
N LEU A 19 -0.13 15.85 12.38
CA LEU A 19 -0.18 15.26 13.71
C LEU A 19 1.22 14.99 14.24
N ASP A 20 1.41 15.23 15.53
CA ASP A 20 2.57 14.82 16.28
C ASP A 20 2.23 13.48 16.97
N LEU A 21 2.71 12.38 16.40
CA LEU A 21 2.42 11.04 16.86
C LEU A 21 3.53 10.52 17.76
N VAL A 22 3.18 9.77 18.77
CA VAL A 22 4.12 9.15 19.70
C VAL A 22 4.48 7.75 19.21
N VAL A 23 5.76 7.42 19.18
CA VAL A 23 6.25 6.07 18.87
C VAL A 23 5.88 5.12 20.02
N THR A 24 5.05 4.13 19.73
CA THR A 24 4.75 3.04 20.68
C THR A 24 5.75 1.90 20.54
N GLN A 25 6.14 1.58 19.31
CA GLN A 25 7.10 0.52 19.02
C GLN A 25 7.92 0.84 17.77
N ASN A 26 9.18 0.42 17.78
CA ASN A 26 10.07 0.36 16.62
C ASN A 26 10.69 -1.02 16.58
N ILE A 27 10.20 -1.87 15.68
CA ILE A 27 10.56 -3.30 15.60
C ILE A 27 11.45 -3.51 14.39
N LYS A 28 12.68 -3.94 14.61
CA LYS A 28 13.58 -4.35 13.52
C LYS A 28 13.14 -5.73 13.02
N LEU A 29 12.60 -5.80 11.82
CA LEU A 29 12.17 -7.06 11.19
C LEU A 29 13.32 -7.77 10.49
N HIS A 30 14.18 -7.01 9.82
CA HIS A 30 15.37 -7.48 9.11
C HIS A 30 16.43 -6.37 9.06
N ALA A 31 17.59 -6.63 8.44
CA ALA A 31 18.66 -5.63 8.32
C ALA A 31 18.20 -4.32 7.66
N ASN A 32 17.31 -4.42 6.68
CA ASN A 32 16.84 -3.30 5.86
C ASN A 32 15.37 -2.92 6.09
N TYR A 33 14.70 -3.47 7.11
CA TYR A 33 13.27 -3.23 7.33
C TYR A 33 12.96 -3.03 8.81
N VAL A 34 12.16 -2.01 9.09
CA VAL A 34 11.59 -1.75 10.42
C VAL A 34 10.08 -1.58 10.32
N LEU A 35 9.38 -2.01 11.36
CA LEU A 35 7.97 -1.71 11.58
C LEU A 35 7.88 -0.68 12.70
N ILE A 36 7.39 0.51 12.36
CA ILE A 36 7.19 1.61 13.32
C ILE A 36 5.70 1.72 13.59
N LYS A 37 5.33 1.70 14.88
CA LYS A 37 3.96 1.91 15.31
C LYS A 37 3.85 3.23 16.05
N LEU A 38 2.86 4.01 15.70
CA LEU A 38 2.63 5.34 16.22
C LEU A 38 1.20 5.46 16.76
N THR A 39 1.02 6.24 17.81
CA THR A 39 -0.27 6.55 18.41
C THR A 39 -0.46 8.05 18.61
N HIS A 40 -1.69 8.44 18.96
CA HIS A 40 -2.03 9.80 19.34
C HIS A 40 -2.96 9.80 20.55
N ALA A 41 -2.94 10.87 21.37
CA ALA A 41 -3.80 10.99 22.54
C ALA A 41 -5.30 11.04 22.19
N ASN A 42 -5.64 11.61 21.03
CA ASN A 42 -6.99 11.59 20.48
C ASN A 42 -7.12 10.44 19.46
N PRO A 43 -8.34 9.98 19.14
CA PRO A 43 -8.55 9.00 18.08
C PRO A 43 -7.88 9.42 16.77
N LEU A 44 -7.19 8.49 16.13
CA LEU A 44 -6.62 8.69 14.81
C LEU A 44 -7.72 8.93 13.78
N PRO A 45 -7.49 9.74 12.73
CA PRO A 45 -8.46 9.94 11.66
C PRO A 45 -8.77 8.63 10.95
N GLU A 46 -9.94 8.56 10.32
CA GLU A 46 -10.27 7.44 9.41
C GLU A 46 -9.29 7.41 8.24
N MET A 47 -8.84 6.22 7.91
CA MET A 47 -7.88 5.95 6.85
C MET A 47 -8.38 4.81 5.98
N LEU A 48 -8.10 4.89 4.67
CA LEU A 48 -8.47 3.86 3.70
C LEU A 48 -7.23 3.03 3.31
N PRO A 49 -7.39 1.73 3.05
CA PRO A 49 -6.30 0.90 2.54
C PRO A 49 -5.73 1.48 1.24
N GLY A 50 -4.41 1.55 1.12
CA GLY A 50 -3.72 2.14 -0.02
C GLY A 50 -3.31 3.61 0.16
N GLN A 51 -3.84 4.30 1.18
CA GLN A 51 -3.37 5.64 1.54
C GLN A 51 -1.97 5.60 2.16
N PHE A 52 -1.34 6.77 2.22
CA PHE A 52 0.01 6.94 2.74
C PHE A 52 0.09 8.15 3.68
N ALA A 53 1.26 8.33 4.27
CA ALA A 53 1.60 9.47 5.10
C ALA A 53 2.92 10.09 4.66
N GLU A 54 3.06 11.40 4.82
CA GLU A 54 4.32 12.13 4.65
C GLU A 54 4.96 12.35 6.03
N ILE A 55 6.00 11.60 6.33
CA ILE A 55 6.69 11.59 7.62
C ILE A 55 7.86 12.57 7.62
N ARG A 56 7.89 13.49 8.59
CA ARG A 56 9.02 14.41 8.78
C ARG A 56 10.22 13.66 9.38
N ILE A 57 11.41 13.99 8.89
CA ILE A 57 12.65 13.39 9.36
C ILE A 57 13.41 14.43 10.20
N ASP A 58 13.20 14.39 11.47
CA ASP A 58 13.84 15.33 12.38
C ASP A 58 15.30 14.93 12.69
N GLY A 59 16.16 15.95 12.91
CA GLY A 59 17.57 15.76 13.22
C GLY A 59 18.39 15.14 12.07
N SER A 60 17.99 15.33 10.82
CA SER A 60 18.77 14.97 9.64
C SER A 60 19.33 16.23 8.98
N ASN A 61 20.62 16.24 8.70
CA ASN A 61 21.29 17.33 7.97
C ASN A 61 21.25 17.15 6.45
N THR A 62 20.77 15.99 5.96
CA THR A 62 20.75 15.62 4.53
C THR A 62 19.36 15.38 3.99
N THR A 63 18.33 15.33 4.84
CA THR A 63 16.95 15.02 4.44
C THR A 63 16.04 16.19 4.80
N PHE A 64 15.66 16.97 3.79
CA PHE A 64 14.83 18.18 3.96
C PHE A 64 13.35 17.90 3.68
N LEU A 65 13.04 16.96 2.79
CA LEU A 65 11.67 16.60 2.44
C LEU A 65 11.17 15.50 3.37
N ARG A 66 9.87 15.48 3.60
CA ARG A 66 9.17 14.36 4.23
C ARG A 66 9.34 13.08 3.41
N ARG A 67 9.10 11.93 4.03
CA ARG A 67 9.13 10.64 3.36
C ARG A 67 7.73 10.09 3.20
N PRO A 68 7.28 9.82 1.96
CA PRO A 68 6.02 9.14 1.73
C PRO A 68 6.16 7.68 2.13
N ILE A 69 5.34 7.25 3.07
CA ILE A 69 5.30 5.87 3.55
C ILE A 69 3.85 5.39 3.55
N SER A 70 3.60 4.27 2.91
CA SER A 70 2.27 3.64 2.88
C SER A 70 1.80 3.28 4.28
N ILE A 71 0.53 3.52 4.57
CA ILE A 71 -0.10 3.04 5.79
C ILE A 71 -0.17 1.51 5.69
N ASN A 72 0.53 0.83 6.61
CA ASN A 72 0.60 -0.62 6.63
C ASN A 72 -0.62 -1.22 7.32
N TYR A 73 -1.01 -0.68 8.46
CA TYR A 73 -2.16 -1.12 9.23
C TYR A 73 -2.65 -0.02 10.17
N VAL A 74 -3.93 -0.09 10.53
CA VAL A 74 -4.52 0.76 11.58
C VAL A 74 -5.22 -0.15 12.58
N ASP A 75 -4.71 -0.16 13.79
CA ASP A 75 -5.36 -0.85 14.90
C ASP A 75 -6.23 0.15 15.70
N LYS A 76 -7.54 0.06 15.50
CA LYS A 76 -8.50 0.93 16.20
C LYS A 76 -8.62 0.59 17.69
N THR A 77 -8.24 -0.62 18.11
CA THR A 77 -8.35 -1.02 19.51
C THR A 77 -7.24 -0.42 20.37
N THR A 78 -6.06 -0.31 19.82
CA THR A 78 -4.89 0.33 20.46
C THR A 78 -4.67 1.78 20.02
N ASN A 79 -5.50 2.27 19.09
CA ASN A 79 -5.35 3.59 18.46
C ASN A 79 -3.96 3.77 17.82
N GLU A 80 -3.48 2.76 17.11
CA GLU A 80 -2.16 2.77 16.48
C GLU A 80 -2.25 2.79 14.95
N VAL A 81 -1.33 3.51 14.32
CA VAL A 81 -1.02 3.40 12.88
C VAL A 81 0.37 2.80 12.70
N TRP A 82 0.49 1.86 11.78
CA TRP A 82 1.72 1.11 11.52
C TRP A 82 2.33 1.50 10.18
N PHE A 83 3.64 1.61 10.16
CA PHE A 83 4.45 1.93 8.97
C PHE A 83 5.55 0.89 8.80
N LEU A 84 5.48 0.14 7.69
CA LEU A 84 6.54 -0.77 7.28
C LEU A 84 7.54 0.03 6.43
N VAL A 85 8.76 0.20 6.91
CA VAL A 85 9.76 1.09 6.31
C VAL A 85 10.97 0.30 5.83
N GLN A 86 11.28 0.43 4.53
CA GLN A 86 12.51 -0.07 3.95
C GLN A 86 13.63 1.00 4.06
N LEU A 87 14.81 0.58 4.52
CA LEU A 87 15.97 1.46 4.77
C LEU A 87 16.78 1.66 3.47
N VAL A 88 16.24 2.45 2.54
CA VAL A 88 16.86 2.66 1.21
C VAL A 88 17.71 3.92 1.11
N GLY A 89 17.50 4.92 1.98
CA GLY A 89 18.20 6.20 1.93
C GLY A 89 18.39 6.80 3.33
N ASP A 90 19.07 7.95 3.42
CA ASP A 90 19.40 8.59 4.70
C ASP A 90 18.17 8.92 5.53
N GLY A 91 17.09 9.39 4.88
CA GLY A 91 15.83 9.70 5.56
C GLY A 91 15.21 8.48 6.23
N THR A 92 15.09 7.34 5.52
CA THR A 92 14.51 6.12 6.08
C THR A 92 15.44 5.47 7.11
N ARG A 93 16.77 5.54 6.92
CA ARG A 93 17.73 5.12 7.94
C ARG A 93 17.64 5.98 9.21
N LYS A 94 17.49 7.31 9.06
CA LYS A 94 17.29 8.21 10.21
C LYS A 94 15.95 7.93 10.90
N LEU A 95 14.86 7.76 10.14
CA LEU A 95 13.55 7.40 10.69
C LEU A 95 13.60 6.11 11.51
N ALA A 96 14.38 5.12 11.07
CA ALA A 96 14.54 3.86 11.80
C ALA A 96 15.26 3.98 13.16
N THR A 97 15.80 5.14 13.50
CA THR A 97 16.47 5.36 14.80
C THR A 97 15.53 5.88 15.90
N VAL A 98 14.26 6.15 15.58
CA VAL A 98 13.30 6.61 16.58
C VAL A 98 13.08 5.55 17.67
N LYS A 99 12.84 6.00 18.88
CA LYS A 99 12.64 5.14 20.05
C LYS A 99 11.22 5.30 20.58
N GLN A 100 10.77 4.33 21.35
CA GLN A 100 9.52 4.44 22.09
C GLN A 100 9.49 5.75 22.90
N GLY A 101 8.39 6.48 22.78
CA GLY A 101 8.19 7.79 23.41
C GLY A 101 8.62 8.98 22.56
N ASP A 102 9.41 8.78 21.50
CA ASP A 102 9.75 9.87 20.56
C ASP A 102 8.50 10.38 19.84
N ILE A 103 8.54 11.65 19.45
CA ILE A 103 7.48 12.30 18.68
C ILE A 103 7.89 12.33 17.21
N VAL A 104 6.97 11.88 16.35
CA VAL A 104 7.12 11.89 14.89
C VAL A 104 6.02 12.74 14.28
N ASN A 105 6.37 13.81 13.55
CA ASN A 105 5.41 14.67 12.88
C ASN A 105 5.03 14.09 11.53
N VAL A 106 3.73 13.89 11.29
CA VAL A 106 3.17 13.18 10.14
C VAL A 106 2.05 14.00 9.50
N VAL A 107 2.01 14.05 8.17
CA VAL A 107 0.86 14.54 7.41
C VAL A 107 0.10 13.32 6.89
N MET A 108 -1.13 13.11 7.32
CA MET A 108 -1.96 11.94 6.95
C MET A 108 -3.45 12.17 7.16
N PRO A 109 -4.37 11.33 6.60
CA PRO A 109 -4.10 10.42 5.50
C PRO A 109 -3.93 11.18 4.18
N LEU A 110 -3.15 10.63 3.26
CA LEU A 110 -2.89 11.22 1.95
C LEU A 110 -3.25 10.24 0.82
N GLY A 111 -3.65 10.80 -0.32
CA GLY A 111 -4.02 10.04 -1.50
C GLY A 111 -5.37 9.32 -1.38
N ASN A 112 -5.70 8.58 -2.44
CA ASN A 112 -6.90 7.77 -2.54
C ASN A 112 -6.57 6.30 -2.25
N GLY A 113 -7.50 5.59 -1.60
CA GLY A 113 -7.36 4.17 -1.30
C GLY A 113 -7.78 3.26 -2.45
N PHE A 114 -7.62 1.95 -2.24
CA PHE A 114 -8.13 0.92 -3.13
C PHE A 114 -9.66 0.93 -3.16
N THR A 115 -10.21 0.60 -4.32
CA THR A 115 -11.65 0.42 -4.50
C THR A 115 -12.10 -0.89 -3.85
N MET A 116 -13.03 -0.80 -2.92
CA MET A 116 -13.59 -1.98 -2.28
C MET A 116 -14.67 -2.61 -3.16
N PRO A 117 -14.75 -3.97 -3.25
CA PRO A 117 -15.73 -4.64 -4.09
C PRO A 117 -17.16 -4.39 -3.58
N ARG A 118 -18.09 -4.11 -4.49
CA ARG A 118 -19.50 -3.87 -4.14
C ARG A 118 -20.23 -5.14 -3.72
N ASN A 119 -19.87 -6.28 -4.30
CA ASN A 119 -20.52 -7.58 -4.03
C ASN A 119 -19.49 -8.57 -3.45
N VAL A 120 -19.29 -8.47 -2.15
CA VAL A 120 -18.21 -9.16 -1.41
C VAL A 120 -18.33 -10.69 -1.42
N THR A 121 -19.53 -11.26 -1.52
CA THR A 121 -19.74 -12.72 -1.45
C THR A 121 -19.40 -13.44 -2.75
N LYS A 122 -19.15 -12.72 -3.83
CA LYS A 122 -18.87 -13.26 -5.17
C LYS A 122 -17.48 -12.91 -5.69
N VAL A 123 -16.68 -12.23 -4.91
CA VAL A 123 -15.37 -11.76 -5.35
C VAL A 123 -14.27 -12.49 -4.59
N LYS A 124 -13.38 -13.16 -5.32
CA LYS A 124 -12.14 -13.74 -4.81
C LYS A 124 -10.98 -12.78 -5.13
N PRO A 125 -10.59 -11.88 -4.21
CA PRO A 125 -9.54 -10.91 -4.47
C PRO A 125 -8.16 -11.56 -4.27
N LEU A 126 -7.21 -11.24 -5.17
CA LEU A 126 -5.79 -11.55 -5.03
C LEU A 126 -5.02 -10.26 -4.73
N LEU A 127 -4.29 -10.26 -3.64
CA LEU A 127 -3.42 -9.16 -3.21
C LEU A 127 -1.97 -9.52 -3.50
N VAL A 128 -1.36 -8.84 -4.45
CA VAL A 128 0.01 -9.13 -4.90
C VAL A 128 0.96 -8.06 -4.37
N GLY A 129 1.89 -8.46 -3.52
CA GLY A 129 2.88 -7.57 -2.91
C GLY A 129 4.31 -7.96 -3.24
N GLY A 130 5.18 -6.99 -3.54
CA GLY A 130 6.60 -7.23 -3.78
C GLY A 130 7.51 -6.42 -2.87
N GLY A 131 8.35 -7.08 -2.06
CA GLY A 131 9.21 -6.41 -1.09
C GLY A 131 8.42 -5.53 -0.12
N VAL A 132 8.80 -4.25 0.05
CA VAL A 132 8.06 -3.31 0.91
C VAL A 132 6.65 -2.99 0.38
N GLY A 133 6.35 -3.24 -0.90
CA GLY A 133 5.01 -3.08 -1.47
C GLY A 133 3.96 -4.02 -0.87
N THR A 134 4.35 -4.99 -0.03
CA THR A 134 3.41 -5.73 0.81
C THR A 134 2.73 -4.86 1.87
N ALA A 135 3.31 -3.70 2.20
CA ALA A 135 2.82 -2.83 3.27
C ALA A 135 1.33 -2.48 3.16
N PRO A 136 0.82 -1.89 2.05
CA PRO A 136 -0.59 -1.53 1.95
C PRO A 136 -1.52 -2.74 1.82
N MET A 137 -1.00 -3.92 1.47
CA MET A 137 -1.78 -5.15 1.30
C MET A 137 -2.34 -5.67 2.64
N LEU A 138 -1.66 -5.44 3.76
CA LEU A 138 -2.10 -5.92 5.06
C LEU A 138 -3.40 -5.26 5.51
N MET A 139 -3.46 -3.93 5.47
CA MET A 139 -4.67 -3.18 5.79
C MET A 139 -5.81 -3.52 4.83
N LEU A 140 -5.51 -3.61 3.52
CA LEU A 140 -6.50 -3.98 2.51
C LEU A 140 -7.10 -5.36 2.77
N GLY A 141 -6.26 -6.35 3.04
CA GLY A 141 -6.71 -7.69 3.38
C GLY A 141 -7.61 -7.73 4.60
N ALA A 142 -7.23 -7.01 5.66
CA ALA A 142 -8.04 -6.93 6.88
C ALA A 142 -9.41 -6.28 6.64
N GLU A 143 -9.49 -5.21 5.84
CA GLU A 143 -10.78 -4.59 5.50
C GLU A 143 -11.64 -5.49 4.61
N LEU A 144 -11.04 -6.20 3.64
CA LEU A 144 -11.75 -7.20 2.82
C LEU A 144 -12.34 -8.33 3.68
N VAL A 145 -11.59 -8.84 4.66
CA VAL A 145 -12.09 -9.87 5.60
C VAL A 145 -13.25 -9.33 6.44
N LYS A 146 -13.16 -8.11 6.97
CA LYS A 146 -14.26 -7.47 7.70
C LYS A 146 -15.54 -7.34 6.86
N MET A 147 -15.38 -7.15 5.55
CA MET A 147 -16.50 -7.09 4.61
C MET A 147 -17.05 -8.48 4.24
N GLY A 148 -16.42 -9.57 4.65
CA GLY A 148 -16.83 -10.95 4.37
C GLY A 148 -16.19 -11.55 3.10
N CYS A 149 -15.16 -10.93 2.52
CA CYS A 149 -14.33 -11.53 1.47
C CYS A 149 -13.33 -12.52 2.06
N THR A 150 -12.87 -13.46 1.22
CA THR A 150 -11.74 -14.35 1.52
C THR A 150 -10.58 -13.99 0.59
N PRO A 151 -9.72 -13.03 0.98
CA PRO A 151 -8.60 -12.65 0.15
C PRO A 151 -7.53 -13.73 0.08
N ALA A 152 -6.84 -13.81 -1.07
CA ALA A 152 -5.59 -14.55 -1.20
C ALA A 152 -4.43 -13.54 -1.36
N PHE A 153 -3.27 -13.91 -0.83
CA PHE A 153 -2.07 -13.08 -0.90
C PHE A 153 -0.99 -13.80 -1.71
N LEU A 154 -0.38 -13.10 -2.66
CA LEU A 154 0.78 -13.58 -3.40
C LEU A 154 1.95 -12.61 -3.14
N LEU A 155 2.87 -13.03 -2.29
CA LEU A 155 3.94 -12.20 -1.78
C LEU A 155 5.28 -12.61 -2.41
N GLY A 156 5.92 -11.64 -3.08
CA GLY A 156 7.21 -11.84 -3.73
C GLY A 156 8.34 -11.12 -3.03
N ALA A 157 9.50 -11.78 -2.95
CA ALA A 157 10.70 -11.21 -2.36
C ALA A 157 11.97 -11.73 -3.06
N ARG A 158 13.13 -11.15 -2.75
CA ARG A 158 14.42 -11.69 -3.23
C ARG A 158 14.79 -12.98 -2.51
N SER A 159 14.52 -13.03 -1.21
CA SER A 159 14.78 -14.20 -0.37
C SER A 159 13.72 -14.33 0.73
N SER A 160 13.71 -15.47 1.42
CA SER A 160 12.79 -15.72 2.54
C SER A 160 12.88 -14.67 3.66
N LYS A 161 14.06 -14.08 3.86
CA LYS A 161 14.28 -13.03 4.87
C LYS A 161 13.55 -11.71 4.55
N ASP A 162 13.24 -11.49 3.28
CA ASP A 162 12.54 -10.28 2.78
C ASP A 162 11.02 -10.49 2.68
N LEU A 163 10.51 -11.69 3.02
CA LEU A 163 9.08 -11.97 3.17
C LEU A 163 8.65 -11.50 4.58
N LEU A 164 8.03 -10.32 4.62
CA LEU A 164 7.74 -9.62 5.88
C LEU A 164 6.31 -9.88 6.35
N GLN A 165 6.12 -9.94 7.67
CA GLN A 165 4.80 -10.01 8.32
C GLN A 165 3.92 -11.21 7.87
N LEU A 166 4.50 -12.34 7.43
CA LEU A 166 3.76 -13.51 6.93
C LEU A 166 2.64 -13.95 7.88
N GLU A 167 2.94 -14.07 9.18
CA GLU A 167 1.97 -14.47 10.21
C GLU A 167 0.74 -13.55 10.28
N ASN A 168 0.89 -12.28 9.90
CA ASN A 168 -0.23 -11.34 9.87
C ASN A 168 -1.11 -11.58 8.63
N PHE A 169 -0.52 -11.92 7.49
CA PHE A 169 -1.25 -12.26 6.26
C PHE A 169 -1.96 -13.62 6.40
N GLU A 170 -1.31 -14.62 6.98
CA GLU A 170 -1.87 -15.97 7.23
C GLU A 170 -3.14 -15.94 8.10
N LYS A 171 -3.27 -14.95 9.00
CA LYS A 171 -4.49 -14.74 9.80
C LYS A 171 -5.66 -14.21 8.98
N LEU A 172 -5.40 -13.65 7.80
CA LEU A 172 -6.40 -12.98 6.96
C LEU A 172 -6.86 -13.83 5.77
N GLY A 173 -6.04 -14.76 5.30
CA GLY A 173 -6.37 -15.60 4.15
C GLY A 173 -5.22 -16.50 3.71
N GLU A 174 -5.38 -17.13 2.55
CA GLU A 174 -4.33 -17.97 1.97
C GLU A 174 -3.14 -17.14 1.53
N VAL A 175 -1.92 -17.61 1.85
CA VAL A 175 -0.68 -16.93 1.52
C VAL A 175 0.17 -17.81 0.61
N TYR A 176 0.45 -17.31 -0.58
CA TYR A 176 1.36 -17.86 -1.56
C TYR A 176 2.62 -17.01 -1.59
N THR A 177 3.79 -17.63 -1.74
CA THR A 177 5.06 -16.92 -1.71
C THR A 177 5.94 -17.29 -2.89
N THR A 178 6.67 -16.29 -3.41
CA THR A 178 7.78 -16.53 -4.35
C THR A 178 9.04 -15.88 -3.83
N THR A 179 10.17 -16.53 -4.04
CA THR A 179 11.48 -15.92 -3.81
C THR A 179 12.37 -16.12 -5.04
N GLU A 180 13.11 -15.05 -5.41
CA GLU A 180 13.99 -15.11 -6.57
C GLU A 180 15.07 -16.20 -6.42
N ASP A 181 15.58 -16.38 -5.18
CA ASP A 181 16.58 -17.38 -4.85
C ASP A 181 16.01 -18.80 -4.59
N GLY A 182 14.67 -18.94 -4.44
CA GLY A 182 14.00 -20.18 -4.12
C GLY A 182 14.11 -20.61 -2.66
N SER A 183 14.44 -19.68 -1.75
CA SER A 183 14.60 -20.00 -0.32
C SER A 183 13.28 -20.20 0.43
N MET A 184 12.14 -19.77 -0.15
CA MET A 184 10.79 -20.02 0.35
C MET A 184 9.76 -19.91 -0.77
N GLY A 185 8.74 -20.77 -0.73
CA GLY A 185 7.68 -20.83 -1.74
C GLY A 185 8.19 -21.27 -3.12
N GLU A 186 7.56 -20.78 -4.17
CA GLU A 186 8.03 -21.06 -5.53
C GLU A 186 9.20 -20.16 -5.91
N LYS A 187 10.17 -20.71 -6.61
CA LYS A 187 11.30 -19.94 -7.12
C LYS A 187 10.88 -19.09 -8.31
N GLY A 188 11.18 -17.80 -8.27
CA GLY A 188 10.93 -16.86 -9.37
C GLY A 188 10.15 -15.63 -8.96
N TYR A 189 9.43 -15.05 -9.93
CA TYR A 189 8.62 -13.83 -9.75
C TYR A 189 7.16 -14.18 -9.52
N VAL A 190 6.41 -13.28 -8.91
CA VAL A 190 4.98 -13.46 -8.57
C VAL A 190 4.13 -13.89 -9.78
N THR A 191 4.41 -13.39 -10.99
CA THR A 191 3.68 -13.76 -12.20
C THR A 191 4.01 -15.15 -12.74
N GLN A 192 4.96 -15.85 -12.14
CA GLN A 192 5.33 -17.23 -12.49
C GLN A 192 4.72 -18.25 -11.52
N HIS A 193 4.12 -17.80 -10.41
CA HIS A 193 3.56 -18.70 -9.40
C HIS A 193 2.39 -19.52 -9.96
N SER A 194 2.38 -20.83 -9.65
CA SER A 194 1.39 -21.78 -10.15
C SER A 194 -0.06 -21.40 -9.83
N VAL A 195 -0.31 -20.71 -8.71
CA VAL A 195 -1.64 -20.27 -8.29
C VAL A 195 -2.37 -19.45 -9.37
N LEU A 196 -1.62 -18.69 -10.18
CA LEU A 196 -2.21 -17.91 -11.27
C LEU A 196 -2.75 -18.77 -12.44
N HIS A 197 -2.38 -20.06 -12.48
CA HIS A 197 -2.85 -21.03 -13.47
C HIS A 197 -3.87 -22.02 -12.91
N THR A 198 -3.89 -22.20 -11.59
CA THR A 198 -4.76 -23.18 -10.91
C THR A 198 -6.03 -22.55 -10.33
N ASP A 199 -5.96 -21.28 -9.94
CA ASP A 199 -7.04 -20.54 -9.31
C ASP A 199 -7.59 -19.45 -10.21
N ARG A 200 -8.84 -19.03 -9.93
CA ARG A 200 -9.48 -17.89 -10.58
C ARG A 200 -9.69 -16.77 -9.57
N PHE A 201 -9.29 -15.58 -9.96
CA PHE A 201 -9.47 -14.35 -9.18
C PHE A 201 -10.31 -13.37 -9.97
N ASP A 202 -11.17 -12.64 -9.27
CA ASP A 202 -12.08 -11.68 -9.88
C ASP A 202 -11.56 -10.25 -9.82
N MET A 203 -10.63 -9.99 -8.89
CA MET A 203 -10.00 -8.69 -8.67
C MET A 203 -8.56 -8.89 -8.24
N ILE A 204 -7.65 -8.11 -8.80
CA ILE A 204 -6.25 -8.08 -8.40
C ILE A 204 -5.90 -6.69 -7.86
N TYR A 205 -5.26 -6.65 -6.70
CA TYR A 205 -4.65 -5.47 -6.12
C TYR A 205 -3.15 -5.68 -6.04
N THR A 206 -2.35 -4.69 -6.46
CA THR A 206 -0.89 -4.88 -6.42
C THR A 206 -0.13 -3.63 -6.02
N CYS A 207 0.97 -3.83 -5.31
CA CYS A 207 1.94 -2.81 -4.98
C CYS A 207 3.35 -3.42 -4.91
N GLY A 208 4.35 -2.69 -5.38
CA GLY A 208 5.73 -3.13 -5.38
C GLY A 208 6.56 -2.50 -6.51
N PRO A 209 7.69 -3.08 -6.87
CA PRO A 209 8.53 -2.58 -7.96
C PRO A 209 7.77 -2.43 -9.27
N LYS A 210 7.98 -1.31 -9.98
CA LYS A 210 7.25 -1.01 -11.25
C LYS A 210 7.26 -2.17 -12.25
N PRO A 211 8.39 -2.89 -12.49
CA PRO A 211 8.38 -4.05 -13.39
C PRO A 211 7.43 -5.16 -12.95
N MET A 212 7.33 -5.41 -11.62
CA MET A 212 6.40 -6.39 -11.08
C MET A 212 4.95 -5.96 -11.32
N MET A 213 4.60 -4.73 -10.97
CA MET A 213 3.24 -4.19 -11.17
C MET A 213 2.83 -4.23 -12.64
N VAL A 214 3.74 -3.86 -13.56
CA VAL A 214 3.49 -3.96 -15.02
C VAL A 214 3.23 -5.41 -15.45
N SER A 215 4.00 -6.37 -14.93
CA SER A 215 3.81 -7.81 -15.24
C SER A 215 2.47 -8.33 -14.70
N VAL A 216 2.09 -7.94 -13.48
CA VAL A 216 0.78 -8.28 -12.90
C VAL A 216 -0.36 -7.64 -13.69
N ALA A 217 -0.21 -6.37 -14.10
CA ALA A 217 -1.19 -5.68 -14.94
C ALA A 217 -1.37 -6.35 -16.31
N LYS A 218 -0.29 -6.80 -16.96
CA LYS A 218 -0.35 -7.60 -18.20
C LYS A 218 -1.12 -8.89 -18.01
N TYR A 219 -0.82 -9.62 -16.93
CA TYR A 219 -1.55 -10.85 -16.57
C TYR A 219 -3.04 -10.56 -16.39
N ALA A 220 -3.40 -9.57 -15.57
CA ALA A 220 -4.79 -9.20 -15.31
C ALA A 220 -5.53 -8.83 -16.60
N LYS A 221 -4.92 -7.98 -17.45
CA LYS A 221 -5.49 -7.59 -18.74
C LYS A 221 -5.73 -8.78 -19.67
N ALA A 222 -4.75 -9.68 -19.78
CA ALA A 222 -4.85 -10.87 -20.65
C ALA A 222 -5.96 -11.84 -20.20
N HIS A 223 -6.32 -11.84 -18.91
CA HIS A 223 -7.36 -12.69 -18.33
C HIS A 223 -8.69 -11.96 -18.08
N GLY A 224 -8.79 -10.68 -18.46
CA GLY A 224 -10.01 -9.87 -18.25
C GLY A 224 -10.34 -9.61 -16.79
N ILE A 225 -9.33 -9.61 -15.90
CA ILE A 225 -9.47 -9.39 -14.46
C ILE A 225 -9.33 -7.89 -14.16
N GLU A 226 -10.23 -7.34 -13.33
CA GLU A 226 -10.06 -5.97 -12.82
C GLU A 226 -8.81 -5.89 -11.95
N CYS A 227 -8.01 -4.84 -12.17
CA CYS A 227 -6.75 -4.67 -11.44
C CYS A 227 -6.50 -3.23 -11.06
N GLU A 228 -6.10 -3.03 -9.80
CA GLU A 228 -5.62 -1.76 -9.29
C GLU A 228 -4.18 -1.88 -8.80
N VAL A 229 -3.41 -0.82 -9.06
CA VAL A 229 -2.00 -0.72 -8.67
C VAL A 229 -1.79 0.48 -7.76
N SER A 230 -0.99 0.32 -6.71
CA SER A 230 -0.56 1.43 -5.87
C SER A 230 0.84 1.86 -6.28
N LEU A 231 0.96 3.07 -6.82
CA LEU A 231 2.19 3.61 -7.38
C LEU A 231 3.11 4.21 -6.30
N GLU A 232 4.42 4.04 -6.49
CA GLU A 232 5.47 4.57 -5.62
C GLU A 232 6.31 5.64 -6.36
N ASN A 233 5.65 6.70 -6.86
CA ASN A 233 6.36 7.80 -7.50
C ASN A 233 7.11 8.64 -6.47
N ARG A 234 8.20 9.30 -6.90
CA ARG A 234 8.91 10.27 -6.05
C ARG A 234 7.98 11.40 -5.68
N MET A 235 7.93 11.76 -4.40
CA MET A 235 7.07 12.81 -3.88
C MET A 235 7.88 13.87 -3.16
N ALA A 236 7.35 15.11 -3.15
CA ALA A 236 7.91 16.21 -2.37
C ALA A 236 6.87 16.82 -1.44
N CYS A 237 5.68 17.21 -1.94
CA CYS A 237 4.67 17.89 -1.14
C CYS A 237 3.58 16.97 -0.58
N GLY A 238 3.31 15.81 -1.20
CA GLY A 238 2.25 14.88 -0.80
C GLY A 238 0.80 15.38 -1.01
N VAL A 239 0.60 16.59 -1.57
CA VAL A 239 -0.71 17.26 -1.63
C VAL A 239 -1.10 17.77 -3.04
N GLY A 240 -0.34 17.39 -4.07
CA GLY A 240 -0.64 17.76 -5.47
C GLY A 240 -0.17 19.15 -5.91
N ALA A 241 0.63 19.86 -5.10
CA ALA A 241 1.02 21.23 -5.41
C ALA A 241 2.31 21.36 -6.23
N CYS A 242 3.29 20.44 -6.05
CA CYS A 242 4.63 20.56 -6.64
C CYS A 242 4.80 19.82 -7.98
N LEU A 243 3.84 19.00 -8.38
CA LEU A 243 3.85 18.19 -9.61
C LEU A 243 5.03 17.21 -9.75
N CYS A 244 5.74 16.91 -8.64
CA CYS A 244 6.90 16.01 -8.64
C CYS A 244 6.51 14.55 -8.92
N CYS A 245 5.31 14.13 -8.51
CA CYS A 245 4.85 12.74 -8.57
C CYS A 245 3.89 12.46 -9.73
N VAL A 246 3.95 13.24 -10.80
CA VAL A 246 3.06 13.09 -11.96
C VAL A 246 3.25 11.72 -12.63
N GLU A 247 2.13 11.08 -12.96
CA GLU A 247 2.05 9.88 -13.81
C GLU A 247 1.19 10.19 -15.04
N ASN A 248 1.54 9.56 -16.16
CA ASN A 248 0.81 9.71 -17.42
C ASN A 248 -0.37 8.75 -17.45
N THR A 249 -1.55 9.28 -17.67
CA THR A 249 -2.80 8.52 -17.72
C THR A 249 -3.61 8.89 -18.97
N ASP A 250 -4.66 8.13 -19.25
CA ASP A 250 -5.63 8.44 -20.31
C ASP A 250 -6.41 9.75 -20.06
N GLU A 251 -6.49 10.17 -18.78
CA GLU A 251 -7.06 11.47 -18.36
C GLU A 251 -6.02 12.62 -18.36
N GLY A 252 -4.78 12.35 -18.83
CA GLY A 252 -3.68 13.31 -18.83
C GLY A 252 -2.67 13.07 -17.70
N HIS A 253 -2.05 14.16 -17.24
CA HIS A 253 -1.01 14.11 -16.20
C HIS A 253 -1.64 14.23 -14.81
N LEU A 254 -1.67 13.13 -14.04
CA LEU A 254 -2.25 13.09 -12.71
C LEU A 254 -1.17 13.04 -11.61
N CYS A 255 -1.40 13.74 -10.51
CA CYS A 255 -0.50 13.71 -9.35
C CYS A 255 -0.78 12.47 -8.50
N VAL A 256 0.18 11.54 -8.45
CA VAL A 256 0.06 10.30 -7.67
C VAL A 256 -0.28 10.56 -6.20
N CYS A 257 0.21 11.63 -5.61
CA CYS A 257 -0.07 11.96 -4.21
C CYS A 257 -1.49 12.50 -3.95
N LYS A 258 -2.24 12.88 -4.99
CA LYS A 258 -3.57 13.48 -4.86
C LYS A 258 -4.65 12.63 -5.53
N GLU A 259 -4.46 12.30 -6.81
CA GLU A 259 -5.39 11.46 -7.59
C GLU A 259 -5.13 9.97 -7.40
N GLY A 260 -3.88 9.56 -7.04
CA GLY A 260 -3.47 8.23 -6.61
C GLY A 260 -3.31 8.13 -5.08
N PRO A 261 -2.43 7.25 -4.57
CA PRO A 261 -1.47 6.41 -5.31
C PRO A 261 -2.11 5.23 -6.03
N VAL A 262 -3.36 4.91 -5.74
CA VAL A 262 -4.06 3.78 -6.34
C VAL A 262 -4.70 4.18 -7.66
N PHE A 263 -4.41 3.42 -8.72
CA PHE A 263 -4.98 3.59 -10.04
C PHE A 263 -5.47 2.25 -10.59
N ASN A 264 -6.62 2.27 -11.27
CA ASN A 264 -6.99 1.16 -12.14
C ASN A 264 -6.03 1.11 -13.32
N ILE A 265 -5.56 -0.09 -13.71
CA ILE A 265 -4.60 -0.28 -14.81
C ILE A 265 -5.12 0.26 -16.15
N LYS A 266 -6.44 0.35 -16.33
CA LYS A 266 -7.07 0.90 -17.54
C LYS A 266 -6.77 2.38 -17.74
N LYS A 267 -6.50 3.11 -16.65
CA LYS A 267 -6.16 4.55 -16.70
C LYS A 267 -4.69 4.81 -17.00
N LEU A 268 -3.81 3.83 -16.82
CA LEU A 268 -2.37 3.99 -16.97
C LEU A 268 -1.92 3.75 -18.42
N LEU A 269 -1.13 4.68 -18.96
CA LEU A 269 -0.54 4.54 -20.30
C LEU A 269 0.66 3.59 -20.28
N TRP A 270 0.55 2.48 -19.58
CA TRP A 270 1.56 1.45 -19.60
C TRP A 270 1.41 0.59 -20.87
N GLN A 271 2.52 0.17 -21.43
CA GLN A 271 2.52 -0.78 -22.57
C GLN A 271 2.20 -2.20 -22.04
N ILE A 272 0.92 -2.47 -21.78
CA ILE A 272 0.40 -3.71 -21.25
C ILE A 272 -0.61 -4.35 -22.20
#